data_34dbccea7936bf41a4436a15d2ffed45
#
_entry.id   34dbccea7936bf41a4436a15d2ffed45
#
_cell.length_a   1.000
_cell.length_b   1.000
_cell.length_c   1.000
_cell.angle_alpha   90.00
_cell.angle_beta   90.00
_cell.angle_gamma   90.00
#
_symmetry.space_group_name_H-M   'P 1'
#
loop_
_entity.id
_entity.type
_entity.pdbx_description
1 polymer ?
#
loop_
_entity_poly.entity_id
_entity_poly.type
_entity_poly.pdbx_seq_one_letter_code
_entity_poly.pdbx_strand_id
1 'polypeptide(L)'
;MGENFSVLRAESAPDSITLYWERPQGRLGTTYEIFLKDTNHTEADFTSVGSTQKTHYTIENLQENTRYKILLKGIYQVDMALIEDESESVQIEKEIKQQTITVHTFNRSVVIDITKTPYNAVGNGKTLNTKAIQSAIDDCPKDGCVMIPSGTFMTGALRLHSDMELYLAKGAVLQGTSNPEDYLPRIWSSFEGTEMECYSSLLNL
;
A
#
# COMPACT_ATOMS: atom_id res chain seq x y z
N MET A 1 10.12 15.53 -27.30
CA MET A 1 9.63 15.79 -25.93
C MET A 1 9.05 14.46 -25.44
N GLY A 2 9.69 13.82 -24.46
CA GLY A 2 9.20 12.55 -23.93
C GLY A 2 7.86 12.77 -23.24
N GLU A 3 6.82 12.08 -23.69
CA GLU A 3 5.54 12.07 -22.99
C GLU A 3 5.72 11.49 -21.60
N ASN A 4 5.25 12.18 -20.58
CA ASN A 4 5.24 11.69 -19.21
C ASN A 4 4.29 10.48 -19.08
N PHE A 5 4.43 9.69 -18.01
CA PHE A 5 3.40 8.72 -17.65
C PHE A 5 2.07 9.46 -17.44
N SER A 6 0.98 8.92 -17.99
CA SER A 6 -0.34 9.57 -17.93
C SER A 6 -0.83 9.81 -16.50
N VAL A 7 -0.49 8.89 -15.60
CA VAL A 7 -0.75 9.01 -14.16
C VAL A 7 0.46 8.45 -13.41
N LEU A 8 1.08 9.26 -12.56
CA LEU A 8 2.02 8.81 -11.55
C LEU A 8 1.55 9.36 -10.21
N ARG A 9 1.07 8.50 -9.34
CA ARG A 9 0.67 8.85 -7.98
C ARG A 9 1.43 8.01 -6.98
N ALA A 10 1.53 8.49 -5.76
CA ALA A 10 2.15 7.79 -4.66
C ALA A 10 1.26 7.84 -3.43
N GLU A 11 1.24 6.74 -2.70
CA GLU A 11 0.67 6.63 -1.37
C GLU A 11 1.82 6.39 -0.41
N SER A 12 1.91 7.18 0.65
CA SER A 12 2.97 7.08 1.65
C SER A 12 2.46 6.51 2.95
N ALA A 13 3.29 5.68 3.57
CA ALA A 13 3.18 5.20 4.93
C ALA A 13 4.42 5.70 5.71
N PRO A 14 4.53 5.48 7.01
CA PRO A 14 5.69 5.89 7.78
C PRO A 14 7.01 5.30 7.27
N ASP A 15 7.01 4.06 6.84
CA ASP A 15 8.19 3.28 6.46
C ASP A 15 8.14 2.71 5.04
N SER A 16 7.15 3.14 4.24
CA SER A 16 7.01 2.69 2.86
C SER A 16 6.34 3.72 1.97
N ILE A 17 6.54 3.59 0.65
CA ILE A 17 5.88 4.37 -0.38
C ILE A 17 5.45 3.42 -1.49
N THR A 18 4.16 3.43 -1.83
CA THR A 18 3.64 2.69 -2.99
C THR A 18 3.38 3.64 -4.14
N LEU A 19 3.98 3.34 -5.28
CA LEU A 19 3.77 4.05 -6.53
C LEU A 19 2.74 3.33 -7.38
N TYR A 20 1.92 4.09 -8.10
CA TYR A 20 0.98 3.61 -9.10
C TYR A 20 1.10 4.45 -10.36
N TRP A 21 1.04 3.80 -11.52
CA TRP A 21 1.08 4.45 -12.84
C TRP A 21 0.27 3.69 -13.86
N GLU A 22 -0.05 4.33 -14.97
CA GLU A 22 -0.72 3.68 -16.07
C GLU A 22 0.28 3.11 -17.09
N ARG A 23 -0.06 1.96 -17.65
CA ARG A 23 0.69 1.41 -18.76
C ARG A 23 0.38 2.22 -20.02
N PRO A 24 1.39 2.71 -20.75
CA PRO A 24 1.17 3.37 -22.03
C PRO A 24 0.47 2.43 -23.01
N GLN A 25 -0.51 2.97 -23.75
CA GLN A 25 -1.28 2.21 -24.70
C GLN A 25 -0.40 1.61 -25.82
N GLY A 26 -0.72 0.38 -26.23
CA GLY A 26 -0.07 -0.29 -27.35
C GLY A 26 1.33 -0.85 -27.08
N ARG A 27 1.83 -0.84 -25.83
CA ARG A 27 3.19 -1.27 -25.50
C ARG A 27 3.18 -2.46 -24.53
N LEU A 28 3.35 -3.66 -25.07
CA LEU A 28 3.53 -4.90 -24.32
C LEU A 28 5.01 -5.05 -23.92
N GLY A 29 5.28 -5.76 -22.82
CA GLY A 29 6.66 -6.11 -22.42
C GLY A 29 7.46 -4.98 -21.77
N THR A 30 6.79 -3.97 -21.20
CA THR A 30 7.45 -2.87 -20.50
C THR A 30 8.07 -3.32 -19.18
N THR A 31 9.35 -2.99 -18.96
CA THR A 31 10.00 -3.08 -17.65
C THR A 31 10.13 -1.70 -17.05
N TYR A 32 9.76 -1.56 -15.79
CA TYR A 32 9.91 -0.32 -15.02
C TYR A 32 11.04 -0.47 -14.03
N GLU A 33 11.94 0.48 -14.00
CA GLU A 33 13.02 0.59 -13.02
C GLU A 33 12.71 1.74 -12.06
N ILE A 34 12.90 1.50 -10.78
CA ILE A 34 12.59 2.44 -9.72
C ILE A 34 13.88 2.84 -9.01
N PHE A 35 14.09 4.13 -8.87
CA PHE A 35 15.24 4.72 -8.20
C PHE A 35 14.77 5.67 -7.11
N LEU A 36 15.49 5.66 -6.00
CA LEU A 36 15.19 6.46 -4.81
C LEU A 36 16.36 7.38 -4.49
N LYS A 37 16.04 8.58 -4.02
CA LYS A 37 16.98 9.53 -3.43
C LYS A 37 16.37 10.14 -2.16
N ASP A 38 17.09 10.05 -1.05
CA ASP A 38 16.78 10.81 0.17
C ASP A 38 17.16 12.28 -0.05
N THR A 39 16.22 13.18 0.10
CA THR A 39 16.46 14.62 -0.13
C THR A 39 17.08 15.31 1.07
N ASN A 40 17.16 14.69 2.23
CA ASN A 40 17.88 15.22 3.39
C ASN A 40 19.40 15.18 3.17
N HIS A 41 19.88 14.36 2.24
CA HIS A 41 21.27 14.24 1.84
C HIS A 41 21.46 14.86 0.46
N THR A 42 21.86 16.12 0.39
CA THR A 42 21.91 16.94 -0.85
C THR A 42 22.85 16.38 -1.93
N GLU A 43 23.88 15.63 -1.57
CA GLU A 43 24.87 15.06 -2.49
C GLU A 43 24.57 13.60 -2.91
N ALA A 44 23.51 12.98 -2.37
CA ALA A 44 23.18 11.61 -2.73
C ALA A 44 22.68 11.51 -4.18
N ASP A 45 23.15 10.51 -4.91
CA ASP A 45 22.63 10.13 -6.22
C ASP A 45 21.39 9.23 -6.08
N PHE A 46 20.67 9.06 -7.19
CA PHE A 46 19.59 8.09 -7.25
C PHE A 46 20.12 6.66 -7.13
N THR A 47 19.60 5.90 -6.16
CA THR A 47 19.94 4.49 -5.97
C THR A 47 18.81 3.62 -6.50
N SER A 48 19.13 2.57 -7.26
CA SER A 48 18.13 1.60 -7.71
C SER A 48 17.55 0.83 -6.53
N VAL A 49 16.21 0.79 -6.44
CA VAL A 49 15.48 0.04 -5.40
C VAL A 49 14.73 -1.17 -5.96
N GLY A 50 14.69 -1.32 -7.28
CA GLY A 50 14.14 -2.50 -7.92
C GLY A 50 13.56 -2.26 -9.31
N SER A 51 12.95 -3.30 -9.84
CA SER A 51 12.26 -3.27 -11.14
C SER A 51 10.99 -4.12 -11.10
N THR A 52 10.04 -3.81 -11.98
CA THR A 52 8.78 -4.53 -12.10
C THR A 52 8.21 -4.45 -13.51
N GLN A 53 7.35 -5.39 -13.88
CA GLN A 53 6.51 -5.32 -15.08
C GLN A 53 5.05 -4.95 -14.74
N LYS A 54 4.74 -4.81 -13.44
CA LYS A 54 3.43 -4.35 -12.95
C LYS A 54 3.36 -2.82 -13.05
N THR A 55 2.17 -2.28 -12.86
CA THR A 55 1.89 -0.83 -12.86
C THR A 55 1.85 -0.24 -11.45
N HIS A 56 2.45 -0.94 -10.50
CA HIS A 56 2.65 -0.50 -9.13
C HIS A 56 3.94 -1.08 -8.55
N TYR A 57 4.51 -0.40 -7.56
CA TYR A 57 5.69 -0.85 -6.83
C TYR A 57 5.70 -0.24 -5.42
N THR A 58 5.97 -1.07 -4.41
CA THR A 58 6.13 -0.61 -3.03
C THR A 58 7.60 -0.60 -2.65
N ILE A 59 8.09 0.53 -2.20
CA ILE A 59 9.42 0.72 -1.61
C ILE A 59 9.24 0.60 -0.10
N GLU A 60 9.90 -0.36 0.51
CA GLU A 60 9.80 -0.67 1.94
C GLU A 60 11.08 -0.26 2.69
N ASN A 61 11.03 -0.31 4.02
CA ASN A 61 12.14 -0.01 4.94
C ASN A 61 12.67 1.42 4.79
N LEU A 62 11.78 2.36 4.56
CA LEU A 62 12.09 3.79 4.52
C LEU A 62 12.15 4.37 5.93
N GLN A 63 12.83 5.50 6.07
CA GLN A 63 12.82 6.26 7.32
C GLN A 63 11.54 7.08 7.44
N GLU A 64 10.98 7.11 8.65
CA GLU A 64 9.85 7.98 8.97
C GLU A 64 10.21 9.46 8.81
N ASN A 65 9.19 10.29 8.60
CA ASN A 65 9.33 11.75 8.50
C ASN A 65 10.44 12.21 7.53
N THR A 66 10.60 11.50 6.43
CA THR A 66 11.67 11.73 5.46
C THR A 66 11.11 12.03 4.07
N ARG A 67 11.70 13.00 3.40
CA ARG A 67 11.33 13.36 2.03
C ARG A 67 12.20 12.60 1.03
N TYR A 68 11.54 11.86 0.17
CA TYR A 68 12.17 11.09 -0.89
C TYR A 68 11.84 11.64 -2.27
N LYS A 69 12.82 11.63 -3.16
CA LYS A 69 12.64 11.86 -4.58
C LYS A 69 12.75 10.51 -5.30
N ILE A 70 11.73 10.15 -6.05
CA ILE A 70 11.63 8.85 -6.71
C ILE A 70 11.61 9.07 -8.20
N LEU A 71 12.48 8.37 -8.93
CA LEU A 71 12.54 8.37 -10.38
C LEU A 71 12.00 7.03 -10.89
N LEU A 72 10.94 7.09 -11.68
CA LEU A 72 10.38 5.96 -12.42
C LEU A 72 10.88 6.03 -13.86
N LYS A 73 11.51 4.95 -14.34
CA LYS A 73 11.88 4.77 -15.75
C LYS A 73 11.11 3.60 -16.33
N GLY A 74 10.44 3.81 -17.45
CA GLY A 74 9.84 2.75 -18.25
C GLY A 74 10.69 2.46 -19.49
N ILE A 75 11.08 1.21 -19.67
CA ILE A 75 11.84 0.73 -20.80
C ILE A 75 10.90 -0.10 -21.68
N TYR A 76 10.66 0.39 -22.89
CA TYR A 76 9.75 -0.21 -23.85
C TYR A 76 10.57 -0.90 -24.95
N GLN A 77 10.08 -2.04 -25.41
CA GLN A 77 10.48 -2.62 -26.69
C GLN A 77 9.47 -2.13 -27.73
N VAL A 78 9.95 -1.42 -28.74
CA VAL A 78 9.13 -1.06 -29.89
C VAL A 78 9.14 -2.26 -30.82
N ASP A 79 7.97 -2.91 -30.99
CA ASP A 79 7.82 -3.98 -31.94
C ASP A 79 7.72 -3.36 -33.34
N MET A 80 8.82 -3.40 -34.10
CA MET A 80 8.93 -2.87 -35.47
C MET A 80 8.26 -3.77 -36.52
N ALA A 81 7.53 -4.80 -36.09
CA ALA A 81 6.82 -5.72 -37.00
C ALA A 81 5.65 -5.07 -37.78
N LEU A 82 5.46 -3.76 -37.68
CA LEU A 82 4.44 -3.01 -38.45
C LEU A 82 5.04 -2.13 -39.57
N ILE A 83 6.32 -2.25 -39.87
CA ILE A 83 6.92 -1.56 -41.03
C ILE A 83 7.11 -2.58 -42.14
N GLU A 84 6.28 -2.45 -43.16
CA GLU A 84 6.26 -3.27 -44.39
C GLU A 84 7.50 -3.01 -45.29
N ASP A 85 8.73 -3.23 -44.81
CA ASP A 85 9.88 -3.25 -45.70
C ASP A 85 10.93 -4.28 -45.20
N GLU A 86 11.07 -5.38 -45.95
CA GLU A 86 11.84 -6.58 -45.61
C GLU A 86 13.38 -6.44 -45.77
N SER A 87 13.95 -5.27 -45.85
CA SER A 87 15.36 -5.14 -46.27
C SER A 87 16.34 -4.61 -45.22
N GLU A 88 15.95 -4.27 -43.98
CA GLU A 88 16.90 -3.81 -42.97
C GLU A 88 16.78 -4.58 -41.65
N SER A 89 17.94 -4.98 -41.11
CA SER A 89 18.05 -5.61 -39.78
C SER A 89 17.28 -4.81 -38.71
N VAL A 90 16.28 -5.45 -38.12
CA VAL A 90 15.43 -4.91 -37.08
C VAL A 90 16.29 -4.40 -35.92
N GLN A 91 16.54 -3.11 -35.86
CA GLN A 91 17.06 -2.44 -34.66
C GLN A 91 15.87 -2.24 -33.69
N ILE A 92 15.89 -2.97 -32.57
CA ILE A 92 14.94 -2.76 -31.49
C ILE A 92 15.29 -1.42 -30.84
N GLU A 93 14.58 -0.36 -31.20
CA GLU A 93 14.69 0.91 -30.49
C GLU A 93 14.08 0.75 -29.09
N LYS A 94 14.91 0.95 -28.07
CA LYS A 94 14.43 1.07 -26.69
C LYS A 94 13.99 2.51 -26.46
N GLU A 95 12.70 2.71 -26.34
CA GLU A 95 12.20 4.01 -25.88
C GLU A 95 12.21 4.05 -24.36
N ILE A 96 12.81 5.10 -23.78
CA ILE A 96 12.88 5.30 -22.34
C ILE A 96 12.01 6.50 -21.99
N LYS A 97 10.95 6.26 -21.20
CA LYS A 97 10.18 7.32 -20.53
C LYS A 97 10.62 7.39 -19.07
N GLN A 98 10.74 8.62 -18.55
CA GLN A 98 11.10 8.79 -17.14
C GLN A 98 10.32 9.95 -16.51
N GLN A 99 9.94 9.76 -15.26
CA GLN A 99 9.26 10.77 -14.47
C GLN A 99 9.74 10.73 -13.02
N THR A 100 9.79 11.90 -12.40
CA THR A 100 10.17 12.04 -11.01
C THR A 100 8.98 12.53 -10.19
N ILE A 101 8.79 11.94 -9.01
CA ILE A 101 7.84 12.39 -8.00
C ILE A 101 8.56 12.60 -6.67
N THR A 102 8.11 13.58 -5.90
CA THR A 102 8.60 13.81 -4.53
C THR A 102 7.51 13.40 -3.55
N VAL A 103 7.86 12.55 -2.60
CA VAL A 103 6.94 11.98 -1.60
C VAL A 103 7.56 12.13 -0.22
N HIS A 104 6.73 12.36 0.78
CA HIS A 104 7.15 12.47 2.17
C HIS A 104 6.53 11.33 2.97
N THR A 105 7.35 10.51 3.65
CA THR A 105 6.89 9.56 4.66
C THR A 105 6.47 10.33 5.90
N PHE A 106 5.44 9.88 6.60
CA PHE A 106 4.98 10.57 7.80
C PHE A 106 5.52 9.90 9.07
N ASN A 107 5.38 10.56 10.20
CA ASN A 107 5.79 10.04 11.51
C ASN A 107 4.57 9.48 12.23
N ARG A 108 4.70 8.28 12.81
CA ARG A 108 3.70 7.78 13.76
C ARG A 108 3.79 8.58 15.05
N SER A 109 2.73 9.28 15.42
CA SER A 109 2.72 10.05 16.67
C SER A 109 2.77 9.13 17.90
N VAL A 110 2.07 8.00 17.84
CA VAL A 110 2.01 6.94 18.86
C VAL A 110 1.85 5.59 18.20
N VAL A 111 2.53 4.57 18.72
CA VAL A 111 2.30 3.16 18.33
C VAL A 111 1.68 2.41 19.52
N ILE A 112 0.45 1.94 19.32
CA ILE A 112 -0.28 1.14 20.30
C ILE A 112 -0.19 -0.33 19.93
N ASP A 113 0.60 -1.11 20.68
CA ASP A 113 0.65 -2.55 20.56
C ASP A 113 -0.52 -3.19 21.32
N ILE A 114 -1.43 -3.84 20.60
CA ILE A 114 -2.64 -4.43 21.17
C ILE A 114 -2.37 -5.51 22.22
N THR A 115 -1.18 -6.09 22.27
CA THR A 115 -0.80 -7.12 23.27
C THR A 115 -0.35 -6.53 24.59
N LYS A 116 -0.10 -5.23 24.66
CA LYS A 116 0.34 -4.54 25.87
C LYS A 116 -0.84 -4.04 26.69
N THR A 117 -0.55 -3.77 27.98
CA THR A 117 -1.52 -3.12 28.88
C THR A 117 -1.87 -1.74 28.32
N PRO A 118 -3.16 -1.33 28.32
CA PRO A 118 -4.29 -1.99 28.99
C PRO A 118 -5.03 -3.05 28.15
N TYR A 119 -4.70 -3.22 26.85
CA TYR A 119 -5.51 -3.98 25.90
C TYR A 119 -5.37 -5.49 26.06
N ASN A 120 -4.13 -6.00 26.19
CA ASN A 120 -3.82 -7.42 26.48
C ASN A 120 -4.43 -8.40 25.49
N ALA A 121 -4.49 -8.09 24.21
CA ALA A 121 -4.97 -8.98 23.17
C ALA A 121 -4.08 -10.23 23.04
N VAL A 122 -4.69 -11.38 22.74
CA VAL A 122 -4.01 -12.68 22.70
C VAL A 122 -4.03 -13.26 21.30
N GLY A 123 -2.84 -13.39 20.69
CA GLY A 123 -2.64 -13.83 19.30
C GLY A 123 -2.60 -15.35 19.11
N ASN A 124 -3.52 -16.12 19.74
CA ASN A 124 -3.53 -17.60 19.73
C ASN A 124 -4.56 -18.24 18.77
N GLY A 125 -5.27 -17.42 17.97
CA GLY A 125 -6.30 -17.86 17.03
C GLY A 125 -7.58 -18.41 17.66
N LYS A 126 -7.75 -18.27 18.99
CA LYS A 126 -8.90 -18.81 19.74
C LYS A 126 -9.59 -17.79 20.61
N THR A 127 -8.84 -16.88 21.18
CA THR A 127 -9.38 -15.83 22.06
C THR A 127 -10.03 -14.74 21.22
N LEU A 128 -11.26 -14.38 21.54
CA LEU A 128 -11.94 -13.25 20.91
C LEU A 128 -11.37 -11.95 21.46
N ASN A 129 -10.77 -11.15 20.59
CA ASN A 129 -10.06 -9.91 20.94
C ASN A 129 -10.80 -8.64 20.52
N THR A 130 -12.05 -8.74 20.07
CA THR A 130 -12.81 -7.58 19.52
C THR A 130 -12.75 -6.37 20.43
N LYS A 131 -13.05 -6.55 21.73
CA LYS A 131 -13.03 -5.44 22.69
C LYS A 131 -11.63 -4.86 22.90
N ALA A 132 -10.61 -5.72 22.99
CA ALA A 132 -9.24 -5.31 23.20
C ALA A 132 -8.73 -4.47 22.01
N ILE A 133 -8.97 -4.96 20.78
CA ILE A 133 -8.54 -4.27 19.57
C ILE A 133 -9.36 -2.98 19.36
N GLN A 134 -10.68 -3.01 19.59
CA GLN A 134 -11.52 -1.82 19.48
C GLN A 134 -11.09 -0.73 20.46
N SER A 135 -10.80 -1.09 21.72
CA SER A 135 -10.30 -0.11 22.70
C SER A 135 -8.98 0.52 22.26
N ALA A 136 -8.08 -0.27 21.66
CA ALA A 136 -6.82 0.26 21.11
C ALA A 136 -7.08 1.23 19.93
N ILE A 137 -8.06 0.94 19.10
CA ILE A 137 -8.49 1.81 18.01
C ILE A 137 -9.11 3.10 18.57
N ASP A 138 -10.02 2.99 19.54
CA ASP A 138 -10.72 4.14 20.14
C ASP A 138 -9.74 5.09 20.87
N ASP A 139 -8.67 4.54 21.46
CA ASP A 139 -7.62 5.31 22.15
C ASP A 139 -6.55 5.86 21.19
N CYS A 140 -6.56 5.46 19.91
CA CYS A 140 -5.53 5.85 18.95
C CYS A 140 -5.68 7.35 18.59
N PRO A 141 -4.65 8.17 18.85
CA PRO A 141 -4.73 9.58 18.48
C PRO A 141 -4.59 9.78 16.96
N LYS A 142 -4.86 10.99 16.52
CA LYS A 142 -4.55 11.41 15.15
C LYS A 142 -3.08 11.13 14.81
N ASP A 143 -2.85 10.61 13.61
CA ASP A 143 -1.54 10.17 13.09
C ASP A 143 -0.89 9.07 13.95
N GLY A 144 -1.70 8.37 14.76
CA GLY A 144 -1.29 7.20 15.54
C GLY A 144 -1.41 5.90 14.76
N CYS A 145 -0.81 4.86 15.32
CA CYS A 145 -0.79 3.51 14.75
C CYS A 145 -1.26 2.49 15.78
N VAL A 146 -2.25 1.69 15.44
CA VAL A 146 -2.61 0.47 16.17
C VAL A 146 -1.88 -0.71 15.52
N MET A 147 -0.92 -1.27 16.24
CA MET A 147 -0.08 -2.36 15.75
C MET A 147 -0.63 -3.71 16.20
N ILE A 148 -0.88 -4.57 15.24
CA ILE A 148 -1.18 -5.99 15.42
C ILE A 148 0.12 -6.77 15.21
N PRO A 149 0.77 -7.30 16.27
CA PRO A 149 2.04 -8.02 16.14
C PRO A 149 1.84 -9.41 15.55
N SER A 150 2.95 -10.14 15.31
CA SER A 150 2.91 -11.52 14.82
C SER A 150 2.04 -12.40 15.71
N GLY A 151 1.15 -13.17 15.10
CA GLY A 151 0.16 -14.04 15.75
C GLY A 151 -1.17 -14.02 15.05
N THR A 152 -2.11 -14.88 15.49
CA THR A 152 -3.48 -14.93 14.95
C THR A 152 -4.45 -14.36 15.97
N PHE A 153 -5.02 -13.18 15.66
CA PHE A 153 -5.95 -12.47 16.52
C PHE A 153 -7.36 -12.61 15.99
N MET A 154 -8.19 -13.42 16.67
CA MET A 154 -9.59 -13.58 16.31
C MET A 154 -10.41 -12.39 16.80
N THR A 155 -11.25 -11.83 15.92
CA THR A 155 -12.07 -10.66 16.22
C THR A 155 -13.40 -10.70 15.47
N GLY A 156 -14.41 -10.00 15.97
CA GLY A 156 -15.60 -9.61 15.24
C GLY A 156 -15.37 -8.30 14.49
N ALA A 157 -16.47 -7.57 14.22
CA ALA A 157 -16.42 -6.28 13.55
C ALA A 157 -15.62 -5.24 14.35
N LEU A 158 -14.75 -4.51 13.65
CA LEU A 158 -13.99 -3.39 14.16
C LEU A 158 -14.39 -2.11 13.41
N ARG A 159 -14.48 -1.00 14.12
CA ARG A 159 -14.73 0.31 13.55
C ARG A 159 -13.47 1.15 13.66
N LEU A 160 -12.91 1.51 12.51
CA LEU A 160 -11.78 2.43 12.40
C LEU A 160 -12.28 3.88 12.41
N HIS A 161 -11.42 4.82 12.69
CA HIS A 161 -11.68 6.24 12.51
C HIS A 161 -10.63 6.86 11.57
N SER A 162 -10.91 8.09 11.12
CA SER A 162 -10.00 8.84 10.25
C SER A 162 -8.67 9.15 10.92
N ASP A 163 -7.65 9.40 10.11
CA ASP A 163 -6.33 9.85 10.54
C ASP A 163 -5.60 8.85 11.47
N MET A 164 -5.83 7.54 11.31
CA MET A 164 -5.10 6.48 12.01
C MET A 164 -4.55 5.42 11.06
N GLU A 165 -3.55 4.69 11.50
CA GLU A 165 -3.04 3.50 10.82
C GLU A 165 -3.41 2.23 11.60
N LEU A 166 -3.96 1.21 10.91
CA LEU A 166 -4.04 -0.16 11.42
C LEU A 166 -2.92 -0.97 10.76
N TYR A 167 -1.84 -1.20 11.49
CA TYR A 167 -0.64 -1.87 10.98
C TYR A 167 -0.60 -3.34 11.39
N LEU A 168 -0.57 -4.24 10.42
CA LEU A 168 -0.34 -5.67 10.63
C LEU A 168 1.13 -5.98 10.40
N ALA A 169 1.85 -6.32 11.47
CA ALA A 169 3.26 -6.68 11.39
C ALA A 169 3.44 -8.01 10.63
N LYS A 170 4.65 -8.27 10.14
CA LYS A 170 4.96 -9.53 9.45
C LYS A 170 4.58 -10.74 10.30
N GLY A 171 3.74 -11.62 9.75
CA GLY A 171 3.23 -12.79 10.46
C GLY A 171 1.99 -12.53 11.33
N ALA A 172 1.43 -11.31 11.30
CA ALA A 172 0.15 -11.01 11.91
C ALA A 172 -1.01 -11.52 11.03
N VAL A 173 -2.02 -12.08 11.66
CA VAL A 173 -3.28 -12.47 11.04
C VAL A 173 -4.43 -11.91 11.86
N LEU A 174 -5.27 -11.10 11.23
CA LEU A 174 -6.54 -10.66 11.79
C LEU A 174 -7.63 -11.61 11.27
N GLN A 175 -8.14 -12.47 12.12
CA GLN A 175 -9.08 -13.54 11.77
C GLN A 175 -10.49 -13.19 12.24
N GLY A 176 -11.44 -13.15 11.30
CA GLY A 176 -12.86 -13.00 11.63
C GLY A 176 -13.40 -14.23 12.36
N THR A 177 -14.27 -13.99 13.35
CA THR A 177 -15.03 -15.08 13.99
C THR A 177 -16.15 -15.56 13.06
N SER A 178 -16.56 -16.82 13.22
CA SER A 178 -17.72 -17.38 12.51
C SER A 178 -19.07 -17.09 13.18
N ASN A 179 -19.06 -16.48 14.38
CA ASN A 179 -20.30 -16.12 15.06
C ASN A 179 -20.86 -14.78 14.54
N PRO A 180 -22.05 -14.75 13.91
CA PRO A 180 -22.63 -13.52 13.37
C PRO A 180 -22.87 -12.44 14.43
N GLU A 181 -23.12 -12.79 15.68
CA GLU A 181 -23.37 -11.83 16.77
C GLU A 181 -22.14 -10.95 17.07
N ASP A 182 -20.94 -11.39 16.69
CA ASP A 182 -19.73 -10.59 16.86
C ASP A 182 -19.59 -9.46 15.80
N TYR A 183 -20.54 -9.39 14.85
CA TYR A 183 -20.60 -8.38 13.78
C TYR A 183 -21.77 -7.41 13.94
N LEU A 184 -22.28 -7.29 15.15
CA LEU A 184 -23.30 -6.29 15.49
C LEU A 184 -22.64 -4.91 15.80
N PRO A 185 -23.39 -3.81 15.64
CA PRO A 185 -24.75 -3.73 15.13
C PRO A 185 -24.84 -4.01 13.63
N ARG A 186 -26.02 -4.37 13.16
CA ARG A 186 -26.29 -4.42 11.73
C ARG A 186 -26.19 -3.03 11.13
N ILE A 187 -25.74 -2.97 9.88
CA ILE A 187 -25.61 -1.74 9.10
C ILE A 187 -26.50 -1.81 7.86
N TRP A 188 -26.97 -0.66 7.42
CA TRP A 188 -27.64 -0.55 6.14
C TRP A 188 -26.58 -0.60 5.03
N SER A 189 -26.69 -1.55 4.14
CA SER A 189 -25.71 -1.77 3.08
C SER A 189 -26.40 -2.24 1.80
N SER A 190 -25.66 -2.22 0.68
CA SER A 190 -26.14 -2.68 -0.61
C SER A 190 -25.31 -3.87 -1.09
N PHE A 191 -25.98 -4.92 -1.53
CA PHE A 191 -25.38 -6.07 -2.20
C PHE A 191 -26.08 -6.31 -3.53
N GLU A 192 -25.32 -6.30 -4.63
CA GLU A 192 -25.84 -6.46 -6.00
C GLU A 192 -27.05 -5.55 -6.34
N GLY A 193 -27.02 -4.30 -5.82
CA GLY A 193 -28.10 -3.33 -6.07
C GLY A 193 -29.32 -3.47 -5.15
N THR A 194 -29.34 -4.44 -4.23
CA THR A 194 -30.38 -4.58 -3.22
C THR A 194 -29.91 -3.99 -1.90
N GLU A 195 -30.64 -3.01 -1.39
CA GLU A 195 -30.39 -2.41 -0.09
C GLU A 195 -31.04 -3.24 1.01
N MET A 196 -30.27 -3.55 2.05
CA MET A 196 -30.75 -4.35 3.19
C MET A 196 -29.92 -4.11 4.45
N GLU A 197 -30.48 -4.49 5.59
CA GLU A 197 -29.72 -4.61 6.84
C GLU A 197 -28.82 -5.84 6.82
N CYS A 198 -27.51 -5.61 6.85
CA CYS A 198 -26.48 -6.64 6.87
C CYS A 198 -25.70 -6.64 8.18
N TYR A 199 -25.04 -7.74 8.50
CA TYR A 199 -23.99 -7.73 9.52
C TYR A 199 -22.85 -6.81 9.05
N SER A 200 -22.19 -6.17 10.01
CA SER A 200 -21.03 -5.30 9.73
C SER A 200 -19.89 -6.11 9.09
N SER A 201 -19.07 -5.46 8.28
CA SER A 201 -17.82 -6.04 7.79
C SER A 201 -16.82 -6.25 8.93
N LEU A 202 -15.75 -7.01 8.68
CA LEU A 202 -14.67 -7.17 9.67
C LEU A 202 -14.03 -5.82 10.01
N LEU A 203 -13.81 -4.96 9.00
CA LEU A 203 -13.31 -3.60 9.15
C LEU A 203 -14.34 -2.61 8.57
N ASN A 204 -14.70 -1.61 9.35
CA ASN A 204 -15.66 -0.56 9.01
C ASN A 204 -15.02 0.81 9.27
N LEU A 205 -15.39 1.82 8.47
CA LEU A 205 -15.00 3.23 8.61
C LEU A 205 -16.20 4.07 9.03
#